data_5e7cac54c7e22a6bc89e5639d62a3d07
#
_entry.id   5e7cac54c7e22a6bc89e5639d62a3d07
#
_cell.length_a   1.000
_cell.length_b   1.000
_cell.length_c   1.000
_cell.angle_alpha   90.00
_cell.angle_beta   90.00
_cell.angle_gamma   90.00
#
_symmetry.space_group_name_H-M   'P 1'
#
loop_
_entity.id
_entity.type
_entity.pdbx_description
1 polymer ?
#
loop_
_entity_poly.entity_id
_entity_poly.type
_entity_poly.pdbx_seq_one_letter_code
_entity_poly.pdbx_strand_id
1 'polypeptide(L)'
;MLFHAVGQSYRDRSHFDSQVVLEEGSSRPHALKSGWLNRTLQTTGGEGLSVSSEALLILQGAGRHFNWQPEPKFAAKPSFQSQVLEMLEGDPALATALAEGLRVREMAQVNSMSAKGNTIQQTLKGMAKLLRVPEGPEIAALDLGGWDTHSRQGRESGRFARVFSELSRGVATLRTELGSTWQDTVVACVTEFGRTVRPNGSGGTDHGTASATFLFGGGIRGGRVIADWPGLADHDLYEGRDLRPTRDVVAVLKGVLHEHLHLTEPQLAEVFPAHRALAPQLEILS
;
A
#
# COMPACT_ATOMS: atom_id res chain seq x y z
N MET A 1 -4.62 -4.67 14.31
CA MET A 1 -6.09 -4.52 14.23
C MET A 1 -6.58 -5.08 12.92
N LEU A 2 -7.75 -5.70 12.89
CA LEU A 2 -8.37 -6.24 11.67
C LEU A 2 -9.76 -5.60 11.52
N PHE A 3 -10.05 -5.07 10.34
CA PHE A 3 -11.40 -4.67 9.94
C PHE A 3 -11.98 -5.73 9.01
N HIS A 4 -13.20 -6.17 9.29
CA HIS A 4 -13.90 -7.21 8.57
C HIS A 4 -14.93 -6.64 7.60
N ALA A 5 -15.26 -7.38 6.54
CA ALA A 5 -16.26 -6.99 5.55
C ALA A 5 -16.06 -5.58 4.97
N VAL A 6 -14.79 -5.22 4.70
CA VAL A 6 -14.40 -3.94 4.12
C VAL A 6 -14.45 -4.02 2.60
N GLY A 7 -14.99 -3.00 1.97
CA GLY A 7 -14.99 -2.85 0.51
C GLY A 7 -14.96 -1.39 0.12
N GLN A 8 -14.79 -1.10 -1.15
CA GLN A 8 -14.93 0.26 -1.70
C GLN A 8 -16.35 0.48 -2.25
N SER A 9 -16.70 1.73 -2.55
CA SER A 9 -18.02 2.07 -3.12
C SER A 9 -18.19 1.54 -4.56
N TYR A 10 -17.10 1.44 -5.32
CA TYR A 10 -17.06 0.85 -6.65
C TYR A 10 -17.19 -0.68 -6.56
N ARG A 11 -18.11 -1.26 -7.32
CA ARG A 11 -18.50 -2.68 -7.18
C ARG A 11 -18.15 -3.55 -8.39
N ASP A 12 -17.53 -2.99 -9.41
CA ASP A 12 -16.98 -3.81 -10.48
C ASP A 12 -15.79 -4.62 -9.97
N ARG A 13 -15.67 -5.83 -10.43
CA ARG A 13 -14.67 -6.81 -9.99
C ARG A 13 -13.50 -6.89 -10.98
N SER A 14 -13.23 -5.77 -11.66
CA SER A 14 -12.06 -5.58 -12.53
C SER A 14 -10.88 -5.08 -11.72
N HIS A 15 -9.76 -5.80 -11.71
CA HIS A 15 -8.54 -5.35 -11.07
C HIS A 15 -8.11 -3.96 -11.56
N PHE A 16 -8.14 -3.75 -12.88
CA PHE A 16 -7.68 -2.48 -13.47
C PHE A 16 -8.47 -1.29 -12.91
N ASP A 17 -9.77 -1.34 -12.97
CA ASP A 17 -10.64 -0.24 -12.56
C ASP A 17 -10.70 -0.10 -11.04
N SER A 18 -10.83 -1.22 -10.33
CA SER A 18 -10.97 -1.21 -8.88
C SER A 18 -9.68 -0.78 -8.17
N GLN A 19 -8.51 -1.13 -8.71
CA GLN A 19 -7.22 -0.68 -8.21
C GLN A 19 -7.06 0.83 -8.43
N VAL A 20 -7.41 1.34 -9.62
CA VAL A 20 -7.41 2.78 -9.90
C VAL A 20 -8.31 3.52 -8.90
N VAL A 21 -9.52 3.04 -8.64
CA VAL A 21 -10.43 3.65 -7.66
C VAL A 21 -9.84 3.65 -6.25
N LEU A 22 -9.22 2.55 -5.83
CA LEU A 22 -8.57 2.43 -4.52
C LEU A 22 -7.39 3.42 -4.40
N GLU A 23 -6.54 3.49 -5.41
CA GLU A 23 -5.34 4.33 -5.41
C GLU A 23 -5.65 5.82 -5.59
N GLU A 24 -6.65 6.15 -6.39
CA GLU A 24 -7.18 7.51 -6.48
C GLU A 24 -7.97 7.94 -5.23
N GLY A 25 -8.52 7.01 -4.45
CA GLY A 25 -9.50 7.33 -3.41
C GLY A 25 -10.76 7.99 -3.98
N SER A 26 -11.20 7.51 -5.16
CA SER A 26 -12.34 8.02 -5.92
C SER A 26 -13.53 7.08 -5.81
N SER A 27 -14.66 7.40 -6.46
CA SER A 27 -15.84 6.54 -6.53
C SER A 27 -16.02 5.86 -7.90
N ARG A 28 -15.19 6.21 -8.87
CA ARG A 28 -15.15 5.63 -10.23
C ARG A 28 -13.74 5.76 -10.79
N PRO A 29 -13.33 4.84 -11.70
CA PRO A 29 -11.98 4.88 -12.25
C PRO A 29 -11.74 6.15 -13.08
N HIS A 30 -10.49 6.62 -13.03
CA HIS A 30 -10.01 7.80 -13.76
C HIS A 30 -10.78 9.11 -13.47
N ALA A 31 -11.36 9.21 -12.27
CA ALA A 31 -12.06 10.42 -11.84
C ALA A 31 -11.12 11.52 -11.34
N LEU A 32 -9.93 11.14 -10.89
CA LEU A 32 -8.91 12.03 -10.36
C LEU A 32 -7.58 11.81 -11.09
N LYS A 33 -6.72 12.82 -11.09
CA LYS A 33 -5.40 12.78 -11.74
C LYS A 33 -4.26 12.49 -10.78
N SER A 34 -4.56 12.26 -9.51
CA SER A 34 -3.57 12.04 -8.46
C SER A 34 -4.05 10.99 -7.46
N GLY A 35 -3.12 10.27 -6.88
CA GLY A 35 -3.38 9.32 -5.81
C GLY A 35 -3.68 10.01 -4.48
N TRP A 36 -4.42 9.33 -3.60
CA TRP A 36 -4.80 9.93 -2.31
C TRP A 36 -3.60 10.10 -1.37
N LEU A 37 -2.58 9.22 -1.41
CA LEU A 37 -1.35 9.43 -0.62
C LEU A 37 -0.56 10.64 -1.13
N ASN A 38 -0.54 10.90 -2.45
CA ASN A 38 0.09 12.12 -2.96
C ASN A 38 -0.63 13.38 -2.49
N ARG A 39 -1.98 13.39 -2.47
CA ARG A 39 -2.74 14.51 -1.89
C ARG A 39 -2.49 14.66 -0.38
N THR A 40 -2.28 13.54 0.33
CA THR A 40 -1.84 13.59 1.73
C THR A 40 -0.49 14.30 1.86
N LEU A 41 0.50 13.96 1.03
CA LEU A 41 1.80 14.63 1.02
C LEU A 41 1.70 16.13 0.72
N GLN A 42 0.82 16.53 -0.20
CA GLN A 42 0.57 17.96 -0.45
C GLN A 42 0.02 18.68 0.77
N THR A 43 -0.77 17.99 1.57
CA THR A 43 -1.39 18.54 2.78
C THR A 43 -0.40 18.60 3.95
N THR A 44 0.45 17.59 4.13
CA THR A 44 1.42 17.49 5.23
C THR A 44 2.76 18.16 4.92
N GLY A 45 3.10 18.35 3.64
CA GLY A 45 4.40 18.86 3.20
C GLY A 45 5.53 17.83 3.24
N GLY A 46 5.22 16.56 3.52
CA GLY A 46 6.18 15.46 3.60
C GLY A 46 6.63 14.92 2.24
N GLU A 47 7.43 13.86 2.29
CA GLU A 47 7.96 13.17 1.12
C GLU A 47 7.51 11.71 1.06
N GLY A 48 7.23 11.20 -0.16
CA GLY A 48 6.73 9.86 -0.41
C GLY A 48 7.77 8.93 -1.04
N LEU A 49 7.64 7.63 -0.75
CA LEU A 49 8.43 6.56 -1.33
C LEU A 49 7.53 5.55 -2.04
N SER A 50 7.64 5.46 -3.36
CA SER A 50 7.08 4.36 -4.15
C SER A 50 8.10 3.22 -4.23
N VAL A 51 7.76 2.08 -3.65
CA VAL A 51 8.64 0.90 -3.66
C VAL A 51 8.34 0.06 -4.89
N SER A 52 8.75 0.56 -6.04
CA SER A 52 8.55 -0.05 -7.37
C SER A 52 9.49 0.58 -8.39
N SER A 53 9.55 0.03 -9.62
CA SER A 53 10.30 0.62 -10.74
C SER A 53 9.66 1.90 -11.28
N GLU A 54 8.35 2.03 -11.14
CA GLU A 54 7.56 3.17 -11.59
C GLU A 54 6.75 3.73 -10.42
N ALA A 55 6.34 4.99 -10.50
CA ALA A 55 5.49 5.57 -9.47
C ALA A 55 4.13 4.86 -9.43
N LEU A 56 3.80 4.23 -8.31
CA LEU A 56 2.46 3.72 -8.06
C LEU A 56 1.45 4.88 -8.13
N LEU A 57 0.29 4.64 -8.74
CA LEU A 57 -0.75 5.67 -8.94
C LEU A 57 -1.12 6.36 -7.61
N ILE A 58 -1.15 5.62 -6.52
CA ILE A 58 -1.45 6.13 -5.18
C ILE A 58 -0.52 7.29 -4.74
N LEU A 59 0.72 7.35 -5.28
CA LEU A 59 1.71 8.40 -5.01
C LEU A 59 1.91 9.36 -6.18
N GLN A 60 1.23 9.17 -7.32
CA GLN A 60 1.32 10.12 -8.45
C GLN A 60 0.58 11.43 -8.14
N GLY A 61 1.20 12.57 -8.49
CA GLY A 61 0.66 13.91 -8.29
C GLY A 61 1.74 14.95 -8.05
N ALA A 62 1.37 16.13 -7.53
CA ALA A 62 2.28 17.25 -7.32
C ALA A 62 3.07 17.17 -5.98
N GLY A 63 2.67 16.32 -5.04
CA GLY A 63 3.40 16.07 -3.79
C GLY A 63 4.74 15.38 -4.10
N ARG A 64 5.77 15.75 -3.32
CA ARG A 64 7.13 15.21 -3.52
C ARG A 64 7.17 13.72 -3.24
N HIS A 65 7.68 12.94 -4.16
CA HIS A 65 7.92 11.51 -3.98
C HIS A 65 9.04 11.03 -4.89
N PHE A 66 9.64 9.91 -4.55
CA PHE A 66 10.61 9.22 -5.38
C PHE A 66 10.33 7.72 -5.44
N ASN A 67 10.89 7.07 -6.45
CA ASN A 67 10.76 5.64 -6.63
C ASN A 67 12.05 4.96 -6.20
N TRP A 68 11.90 3.81 -5.56
CA TRP A 68 13.02 2.96 -5.23
C TRP A 68 12.62 1.48 -5.37
N GLN A 69 13.56 0.69 -5.84
CA GLN A 69 13.47 -0.78 -5.82
C GLN A 69 14.84 -1.35 -5.48
N PRO A 70 14.89 -2.56 -4.88
CA PRO A 70 16.15 -3.26 -4.73
C PRO A 70 16.86 -3.40 -6.08
N GLU A 71 18.19 -3.23 -6.08
CA GLU A 71 18.99 -3.23 -7.31
C GLU A 71 18.72 -4.46 -8.19
N PRO A 72 18.52 -4.26 -9.50
CA PRO A 72 18.56 -5.37 -10.44
C PRO A 72 19.97 -5.97 -10.48
N LYS A 73 20.09 -7.24 -10.86
CA LYS A 73 21.37 -7.97 -10.97
C LYS A 73 22.43 -7.27 -11.85
N PHE A 74 22.04 -6.31 -12.67
CA PHE A 74 22.87 -5.56 -13.62
C PHE A 74 22.79 -4.05 -13.34
N ALA A 75 23.18 -3.64 -12.14
CA ALA A 75 23.31 -2.21 -11.84
C ALA A 75 24.44 -1.58 -12.68
N ALA A 76 24.23 -0.38 -13.22
CA ALA A 76 25.26 0.37 -13.92
C ALA A 76 26.45 0.68 -12.99
N LYS A 77 27.67 0.55 -13.52
CA LYS A 77 28.90 0.85 -12.76
C LYS A 77 28.93 2.32 -12.33
N PRO A 78 29.52 2.66 -11.18
CA PRO A 78 29.65 4.05 -10.74
C PRO A 78 30.27 4.98 -11.77
N SER A 79 31.30 4.52 -12.49
CA SER A 79 31.94 5.30 -13.57
C SER A 79 30.98 5.65 -14.72
N PHE A 80 30.06 4.76 -15.07
CA PHE A 80 29.05 5.02 -16.08
C PHE A 80 28.02 6.04 -15.58
N GLN A 81 27.66 5.99 -14.32
CA GLN A 81 26.71 6.93 -13.71
C GLN A 81 27.28 8.36 -13.69
N SER A 82 28.58 8.52 -13.37
CA SER A 82 29.26 9.82 -13.43
C SER A 82 29.30 10.38 -14.85
N GLN A 83 29.58 9.53 -15.85
CA GLN A 83 29.55 9.94 -17.27
C GLN A 83 28.14 10.39 -17.70
N VAL A 84 27.09 9.71 -17.27
CA VAL A 84 25.72 10.12 -17.58
C VAL A 84 25.38 11.45 -16.91
N LEU A 85 25.81 11.71 -15.67
CA LEU A 85 25.63 13.00 -15.01
C LEU A 85 26.31 14.14 -15.78
N GLU A 86 27.56 13.94 -16.23
CA GLU A 86 28.29 14.91 -17.09
C GLU A 86 27.52 15.18 -18.39
N MET A 87 26.98 14.15 -19.03
CA MET A 87 26.17 14.31 -20.24
C MET A 87 24.89 15.12 -20.03
N LEU A 88 24.36 15.14 -18.80
CA LEU A 88 23.14 15.84 -18.44
C LEU A 88 23.36 17.26 -17.92
N GLU A 89 24.60 17.80 -17.98
CA GLU A 89 24.91 19.18 -17.57
C GLU A 89 24.06 20.22 -18.31
N GLY A 90 23.63 19.90 -19.53
CA GLY A 90 22.74 20.75 -20.35
C GLY A 90 21.25 20.66 -20.00
N ASP A 91 20.85 19.71 -19.14
CA ASP A 91 19.46 19.51 -18.68
C ASP A 91 19.40 19.41 -17.15
N PRO A 92 19.27 20.56 -16.47
CA PRO A 92 19.27 20.59 -14.99
C PRO A 92 18.18 19.74 -14.35
N ALA A 93 17.02 19.57 -15.01
CA ALA A 93 15.91 18.78 -14.46
C ALA A 93 16.25 17.29 -14.44
N LEU A 94 16.81 16.77 -15.55
CA LEU A 94 17.25 15.37 -15.62
C LEU A 94 18.47 15.10 -14.74
N ALA A 95 19.43 16.03 -14.69
CA ALA A 95 20.60 15.92 -13.82
C ALA A 95 20.19 15.84 -12.34
N THR A 96 19.27 16.70 -11.91
CA THR A 96 18.71 16.70 -10.55
C THR A 96 17.98 15.39 -10.25
N ALA A 97 17.13 14.91 -11.16
CA ALA A 97 16.39 13.66 -10.96
C ALA A 97 17.32 12.45 -10.85
N LEU A 98 18.39 12.39 -11.68
CA LEU A 98 19.38 11.32 -11.60
C LEU A 98 20.20 11.40 -10.30
N ALA A 99 20.65 12.58 -9.92
CA ALA A 99 21.40 12.77 -8.66
C ALA A 99 20.57 12.35 -7.45
N GLU A 100 19.29 12.69 -7.42
CA GLU A 100 18.36 12.28 -6.37
C GLU A 100 18.16 10.77 -6.34
N GLY A 101 17.96 10.12 -7.50
CA GLY A 101 17.87 8.67 -7.59
C GLY A 101 19.13 7.94 -7.10
N LEU A 102 20.32 8.48 -7.39
CA LEU A 102 21.59 7.95 -6.89
C LEU A 102 21.73 8.13 -5.36
N ARG A 103 21.32 9.29 -4.83
CA ARG A 103 21.30 9.57 -3.40
C ARG A 103 20.40 8.57 -2.65
N VAL A 104 19.17 8.38 -3.12
CA VAL A 104 18.21 7.42 -2.53
C VAL A 104 18.78 5.99 -2.55
N ARG A 105 19.41 5.60 -3.65
CA ARG A 105 20.06 4.30 -3.78
C ARG A 105 21.19 4.12 -2.76
N GLU A 106 22.03 5.12 -2.58
CA GLU A 106 23.11 5.10 -1.59
C GLU A 106 22.55 4.99 -0.16
N MET A 107 21.53 5.77 0.16
CA MET A 107 20.85 5.74 1.47
C MET A 107 20.22 4.37 1.77
N ALA A 108 19.64 3.72 0.80
CA ALA A 108 19.05 2.39 0.96
C ALA A 108 20.09 1.33 1.35
N GLN A 109 21.36 1.49 0.94
CA GLN A 109 22.51 0.61 1.23
C GLN A 109 22.10 -0.87 1.35
N VAL A 110 21.28 -1.33 0.47
CA VAL A 110 21.00 -2.77 0.36
C VAL A 110 22.24 -3.34 -0.31
N ASN A 111 23.22 -3.74 0.50
CA ASN A 111 24.37 -4.46 0.01
C ASN A 111 23.84 -5.54 -0.95
N SER A 112 24.37 -5.55 -2.17
CA SER A 112 24.14 -6.56 -3.21
C SER A 112 24.75 -7.91 -2.81
N MET A 113 24.59 -8.29 -1.55
CA MET A 113 24.96 -9.60 -1.09
C MET A 113 24.00 -10.61 -1.71
N SER A 114 24.41 -11.10 -2.87
CA SER A 114 24.21 -12.47 -3.37
C SER A 114 23.03 -13.24 -2.74
N ALA A 115 21.82 -12.69 -2.79
CA ALA A 115 20.64 -13.46 -2.48
C ALA A 115 20.03 -13.93 -3.79
N LYS A 116 19.88 -15.22 -3.93
CA LYS A 116 19.10 -15.85 -5.01
C LYS A 116 17.65 -15.36 -4.89
N GLY A 117 17.29 -14.34 -5.66
CA GLY A 117 15.94 -13.77 -5.73
C GLY A 117 15.77 -12.53 -4.85
N ASN A 118 15.08 -11.54 -5.40
CA ASN A 118 14.63 -10.36 -4.68
C ASN A 118 13.42 -10.76 -3.83
N THR A 119 13.60 -10.98 -2.54
CA THR A 119 12.52 -11.40 -1.65
C THR A 119 11.83 -10.16 -1.08
N ILE A 120 10.53 -10.28 -0.75
CA ILE A 120 9.78 -9.21 -0.09
C ILE A 120 10.49 -8.70 1.17
N GLN A 121 11.16 -9.58 1.92
CA GLN A 121 11.92 -9.18 3.10
C GLN A 121 13.09 -8.24 2.78
N GLN A 122 13.80 -8.46 1.65
CA GLN A 122 14.90 -7.56 1.23
C GLN A 122 14.35 -6.20 0.81
N THR A 123 13.24 -6.18 0.08
CA THR A 123 12.54 -4.95 -0.29
C THR A 123 12.13 -4.16 0.95
N LEU A 124 11.49 -4.83 1.91
CA LEU A 124 11.04 -4.18 3.15
C LEU A 124 12.20 -3.73 4.06
N LYS A 125 13.35 -4.43 4.04
CA LYS A 125 14.57 -3.96 4.71
C LYS A 125 15.09 -2.65 4.12
N GLY A 126 15.16 -2.56 2.80
CA GLY A 126 15.57 -1.33 2.12
C GLY A 126 14.60 -0.18 2.37
N MET A 127 13.29 -0.45 2.25
CA MET A 127 12.25 0.52 2.58
C MET A 127 12.37 1.03 4.02
N ALA A 128 12.54 0.14 5.00
CA ALA A 128 12.70 0.53 6.40
C ALA A 128 13.93 1.40 6.65
N LYS A 129 15.04 1.14 5.94
CA LYS A 129 16.24 1.99 6.02
C LYS A 129 15.95 3.40 5.53
N LEU A 130 15.25 3.54 4.39
CA LEU A 130 14.89 4.84 3.83
C LEU A 130 13.94 5.61 4.77
N LEU A 131 12.94 4.94 5.33
CA LEU A 131 11.99 5.53 6.29
C LEU A 131 12.64 5.98 7.62
N ARG A 132 13.85 5.49 7.94
CA ARG A 132 14.58 5.87 9.15
C ARG A 132 15.58 6.99 8.95
N VAL A 133 15.80 7.41 7.71
CA VAL A 133 16.73 8.51 7.44
C VAL A 133 16.12 9.80 7.96
N PRO A 134 16.86 10.59 8.76
CA PRO A 134 16.42 11.94 9.08
C PRO A 134 16.10 12.72 7.80
N GLU A 135 14.98 13.42 7.77
CA GLU A 135 14.47 14.12 6.56
C GLU A 135 14.21 13.18 5.36
N GLY A 136 14.04 11.88 5.60
CA GLY A 136 13.65 10.89 4.61
C GLY A 136 12.13 10.86 4.38
N PRO A 137 11.65 9.90 3.56
CA PRO A 137 10.23 9.79 3.28
C PRO A 137 9.43 9.40 4.53
N GLU A 138 8.28 10.04 4.70
CA GLU A 138 7.34 9.76 5.81
C GLU A 138 6.27 8.75 5.41
N ILE A 139 5.96 8.67 4.12
CA ILE A 139 4.93 7.79 3.55
C ILE A 139 5.55 6.87 2.53
N ALA A 140 5.28 5.57 2.63
CA ALA A 140 5.71 4.60 1.62
C ALA A 140 4.53 3.78 1.11
N ALA A 141 4.56 3.42 -0.17
CA ALA A 141 3.62 2.52 -0.80
C ALA A 141 4.35 1.37 -1.51
N LEU A 142 3.79 0.17 -1.39
CA LEU A 142 4.28 -1.06 -1.99
C LEU A 142 3.10 -1.90 -2.47
N ASP A 143 3.18 -2.45 -3.67
CA ASP A 143 2.25 -3.47 -4.15
C ASP A 143 2.76 -4.87 -3.82
N LEU A 144 1.87 -5.72 -3.30
CA LEU A 144 2.13 -7.12 -2.94
C LEU A 144 1.18 -8.04 -3.69
N GLY A 145 1.61 -8.57 -4.82
CA GLY A 145 0.82 -9.46 -5.65
C GLY A 145 0.67 -10.89 -5.12
N GLY A 146 -0.02 -11.73 -5.91
CA GLY A 146 -0.15 -13.16 -5.64
C GLY A 146 -1.44 -13.60 -4.94
N TRP A 147 -2.33 -12.67 -4.62
CA TRP A 147 -3.60 -12.91 -3.93
C TRP A 147 -4.72 -13.42 -4.84
N ASP A 148 -4.59 -13.21 -6.13
CA ASP A 148 -5.59 -13.60 -7.13
C ASP A 148 -5.51 -15.12 -7.43
N THR A 149 -6.16 -15.90 -6.58
CA THR A 149 -6.05 -17.36 -6.52
C THR A 149 -7.27 -18.06 -7.12
N HIS A 150 -7.47 -17.92 -8.44
CA HIS A 150 -8.57 -18.56 -9.16
C HIS A 150 -8.54 -20.07 -9.21
N SER A 151 -7.39 -20.68 -8.93
CA SER A 151 -7.26 -22.14 -8.92
C SER A 151 -6.30 -22.60 -7.82
N ARG A 152 -6.55 -23.79 -7.28
CA ARG A 152 -5.67 -24.46 -6.31
C ARG A 152 -5.24 -23.51 -5.17
N GLN A 153 -6.16 -22.71 -4.67
CA GLN A 153 -5.90 -21.72 -3.62
C GLN A 153 -5.32 -22.35 -2.36
N GLY A 154 -5.82 -23.52 -2.01
CA GLY A 154 -5.51 -24.19 -0.74
C GLY A 154 -6.28 -23.57 0.42
N ARG A 155 -6.01 -24.09 1.62
CA ARG A 155 -6.58 -23.58 2.88
C ARG A 155 -5.44 -23.22 3.83
N GLU A 156 -5.16 -24.08 4.80
CA GLU A 156 -4.04 -23.94 5.75
C GLU A 156 -2.67 -24.18 5.09
N SER A 157 -2.67 -24.83 3.94
CA SER A 157 -1.51 -25.03 3.07
C SER A 157 -1.87 -24.69 1.64
N GLY A 158 -0.86 -24.35 0.82
CA GLY A 158 -1.06 -23.99 -0.59
C GLY A 158 -0.66 -22.55 -0.91
N ARG A 159 -1.17 -22.04 -2.04
CA ARG A 159 -0.76 -20.73 -2.56
C ARG A 159 -1.17 -19.58 -1.64
N PHE A 160 -2.41 -19.58 -1.18
CA PHE A 160 -2.93 -18.54 -0.29
C PHE A 160 -2.17 -18.48 1.05
N ALA A 161 -1.97 -19.64 1.68
CA ALA A 161 -1.21 -19.72 2.94
C ALA A 161 0.23 -19.21 2.79
N ARG A 162 0.87 -19.43 1.63
CA ARG A 162 2.23 -18.92 1.35
C ARG A 162 2.25 -17.40 1.26
N VAL A 163 1.33 -16.80 0.50
CA VAL A 163 1.25 -15.33 0.37
C VAL A 163 0.97 -14.67 1.72
N PHE A 164 0.08 -15.27 2.53
CA PHE A 164 -0.18 -14.81 3.89
C PHE A 164 1.05 -14.91 4.80
N SER A 165 1.81 -16.00 4.66
CA SER A 165 3.07 -16.17 5.40
C SER A 165 4.14 -15.16 4.97
N GLU A 166 4.17 -14.78 3.69
CA GLU A 166 5.06 -13.73 3.17
C GLU A 166 4.69 -12.36 3.73
N LEU A 167 3.40 -12.01 3.74
CA LEU A 167 2.91 -10.78 4.37
C LEU A 167 3.29 -10.74 5.87
N SER A 168 3.00 -11.82 6.61
CA SER A 168 3.31 -11.90 8.04
C SER A 168 4.80 -11.72 8.32
N ARG A 169 5.67 -12.41 7.56
CA ARG A 169 7.13 -12.24 7.67
C ARG A 169 7.57 -10.84 7.24
N GLY A 170 6.93 -10.27 6.24
CA GLY A 170 7.16 -8.89 5.81
C GLY A 170 6.91 -7.89 6.93
N VAL A 171 5.76 -7.95 7.57
CA VAL A 171 5.41 -7.09 8.71
C VAL A 171 6.38 -7.28 9.88
N ALA A 172 6.75 -8.53 10.19
CA ALA A 172 7.75 -8.82 11.22
C ALA A 172 9.14 -8.22 10.87
N THR A 173 9.52 -8.27 9.59
CA THR A 173 10.76 -7.64 9.09
C THR A 173 10.70 -6.13 9.27
N LEU A 174 9.60 -5.47 8.85
CA LEU A 174 9.42 -4.03 9.04
C LEU A 174 9.54 -3.63 10.50
N ARG A 175 8.84 -4.33 11.40
CA ARG A 175 8.92 -4.08 12.83
C ARG A 175 10.35 -4.13 13.36
N THR A 176 11.11 -5.15 12.95
CA THR A 176 12.50 -5.33 13.39
C THR A 176 13.41 -4.24 12.82
N GLU A 177 13.29 -3.94 11.54
CA GLU A 177 14.20 -3.01 10.85
C GLU A 177 13.88 -1.55 11.17
N LEU A 178 12.62 -1.19 11.44
CA LEU A 178 12.23 0.15 11.90
C LEU A 178 12.66 0.42 13.35
N GLY A 179 12.79 -0.61 14.18
CA GLY A 179 13.22 -0.44 15.57
C GLY A 179 12.28 0.47 16.36
N SER A 180 12.80 1.55 16.96
CA SER A 180 11.98 2.51 17.71
C SER A 180 10.96 3.25 16.85
N THR A 181 11.27 3.52 15.60
CA THR A 181 10.35 4.19 14.64
C THR A 181 9.06 3.40 14.45
N TRP A 182 9.05 2.09 14.74
CA TRP A 182 7.84 1.27 14.70
C TRP A 182 6.71 1.80 15.60
N GLN A 183 7.04 2.47 16.72
CA GLN A 183 6.03 3.03 17.62
C GLN A 183 5.21 4.13 16.94
N ASP A 184 5.83 4.86 16.03
CA ASP A 184 5.24 5.95 15.28
C ASP A 184 4.91 5.54 13.82
N THR A 185 4.75 4.24 13.57
CA THR A 185 4.46 3.71 12.23
C THR A 185 3.09 3.06 12.19
N VAL A 186 2.33 3.34 11.15
CA VAL A 186 1.12 2.61 10.76
C VAL A 186 1.33 1.94 9.41
N VAL A 187 1.09 0.64 9.35
CA VAL A 187 1.09 -0.15 8.12
C VAL A 187 -0.34 -0.55 7.81
N ALA A 188 -0.92 -0.01 6.74
CA ALA A 188 -2.24 -0.37 6.26
C ALA A 188 -2.13 -1.35 5.08
N CYS A 189 -2.68 -2.55 5.23
CA CYS A 189 -2.81 -3.53 4.16
C CYS A 189 -4.25 -3.52 3.66
N VAL A 190 -4.44 -3.03 2.45
CA VAL A 190 -5.73 -2.87 1.79
C VAL A 190 -5.73 -3.59 0.43
N THR A 191 -6.90 -3.90 -0.09
CA THR A 191 -7.07 -4.49 -1.41
C THR A 191 -8.28 -3.88 -2.10
N GLU A 192 -8.30 -3.93 -3.41
CA GLU A 192 -9.32 -3.32 -4.26
C GLU A 192 -10.68 -4.02 -4.16
N PHE A 193 -10.72 -5.32 -3.89
CA PHE A 193 -11.93 -6.10 -3.60
C PHE A 193 -11.62 -7.42 -2.91
N GLY A 194 -12.65 -8.17 -2.52
CA GLY A 194 -12.54 -9.49 -1.89
C GLY A 194 -12.66 -10.64 -2.87
N ARG A 195 -12.96 -11.81 -2.33
CA ARG A 195 -13.16 -13.06 -3.08
C ARG A 195 -14.56 -13.58 -2.85
N THR A 196 -15.07 -14.41 -3.77
CA THR A 196 -16.35 -15.10 -3.60
C THR A 196 -16.36 -15.94 -2.31
N VAL A 197 -17.53 -16.00 -1.65
CA VAL A 197 -17.69 -16.78 -0.41
C VAL A 197 -17.52 -18.28 -0.68
N ARG A 198 -17.99 -18.74 -1.82
CA ARG A 198 -17.89 -20.16 -2.23
C ARG A 198 -16.71 -20.36 -3.17
N PRO A 199 -15.94 -21.46 -3.02
CA PRO A 199 -14.91 -21.83 -3.98
C PRO A 199 -15.53 -22.16 -5.35
N ASN A 200 -14.75 -21.88 -6.41
CA ASN A 200 -15.08 -22.27 -7.77
C ASN A 200 -14.72 -23.72 -8.10
N GLY A 201 -15.07 -24.19 -9.30
CA GLY A 201 -14.78 -25.56 -9.75
C GLY A 201 -13.30 -25.93 -9.87
N SER A 202 -12.39 -24.94 -9.85
CA SER A 202 -10.93 -25.15 -9.92
C SER A 202 -10.26 -25.18 -8.55
N GLY A 203 -11.03 -25.18 -7.47
CA GLY A 203 -10.52 -25.16 -6.09
C GLY A 203 -9.85 -23.82 -5.71
N GLY A 204 -10.26 -22.76 -6.34
CA GLY A 204 -9.92 -21.37 -6.00
C GLY A 204 -11.17 -20.56 -5.68
N THR A 205 -11.05 -19.24 -5.73
CA THR A 205 -12.16 -18.30 -5.58
C THR A 205 -12.11 -17.27 -6.70
N ASP A 206 -13.26 -16.73 -7.09
CA ASP A 206 -13.33 -15.67 -8.07
C ASP A 206 -13.38 -14.30 -7.39
N HIS A 207 -13.31 -13.22 -8.17
CA HIS A 207 -13.41 -11.86 -7.64
C HIS A 207 -14.74 -11.64 -6.94
N GLY A 208 -14.69 -11.07 -5.75
CA GLY A 208 -15.84 -10.73 -4.92
C GLY A 208 -15.87 -9.24 -4.57
N THR A 209 -16.52 -8.88 -3.47
CA THR A 209 -16.66 -7.47 -3.08
C THR A 209 -15.98 -7.13 -1.78
N ALA A 210 -16.42 -7.67 -0.65
CA ALA A 210 -15.80 -7.37 0.64
C ALA A 210 -14.59 -8.24 0.93
N SER A 211 -13.63 -7.65 1.63
CA SER A 211 -12.38 -8.26 2.09
C SER A 211 -12.11 -7.92 3.56
N ALA A 212 -10.88 -8.05 3.96
CA ALA A 212 -10.37 -7.61 5.25
C ALA A 212 -9.27 -6.55 5.06
N THR A 213 -9.25 -5.56 5.95
CA THR A 213 -8.16 -4.58 6.04
C THR A 213 -7.39 -4.83 7.32
N PHE A 214 -6.06 -4.91 7.21
CA PHE A 214 -5.18 -5.10 8.36
C PHE A 214 -4.43 -3.81 8.65
N LEU A 215 -4.39 -3.42 9.93
CA LEU A 215 -3.55 -2.34 10.41
C LEU A 215 -2.54 -2.89 11.42
N PHE A 216 -1.27 -2.58 11.19
CA PHE A 216 -0.16 -2.91 12.06
C PHE A 216 0.59 -1.63 12.46
N GLY A 217 1.31 -1.66 13.55
CA GLY A 217 2.10 -0.53 14.04
C GLY A 217 2.19 -0.51 15.55
N GLY A 218 3.16 0.22 16.08
CA GLY A 218 3.35 0.31 17.52
C GLY A 218 2.23 1.07 18.24
N GLY A 219 1.73 2.14 17.62
CA GLY A 219 0.63 2.96 18.15
C GLY A 219 -0.76 2.39 17.89
N ILE A 220 -0.89 1.29 17.13
CA ILE A 220 -2.21 0.69 16.85
C ILE A 220 -2.78 0.00 18.10
N ARG A 221 -4.04 0.23 18.41
CA ARG A 221 -4.80 -0.53 19.44
C ARG A 221 -5.00 -1.97 18.98
N GLY A 222 -3.92 -2.75 18.99
CA GLY A 222 -3.85 -4.10 18.45
C GLY A 222 -4.74 -5.12 19.17
N GLY A 223 -4.73 -6.38 18.67
CA GLY A 223 -5.50 -7.50 19.25
C GLY A 223 -7.03 -7.42 19.06
N ARG A 224 -7.53 -6.51 18.23
CA ARG A 224 -8.97 -6.27 18.01
C ARG A 224 -9.39 -6.65 16.61
N VAL A 225 -10.60 -7.21 16.51
CA VAL A 225 -11.33 -7.39 15.25
C VAL A 225 -12.54 -6.46 15.28
N ILE A 226 -12.62 -5.55 14.34
CA ILE A 226 -13.73 -4.62 14.17
C ILE A 226 -14.61 -5.18 13.06
N ALA A 227 -15.79 -5.66 13.42
CA ALA A 227 -16.70 -6.31 12.49
C ALA A 227 -18.14 -5.83 12.73
N ASP A 228 -18.79 -5.50 11.64
CA ASP A 228 -20.24 -5.49 11.51
C ASP A 228 -20.55 -6.67 10.56
N TRP A 229 -20.72 -7.86 11.17
CA TRP A 229 -20.73 -9.10 10.42
C TRP A 229 -22.07 -9.33 9.73
N PRO A 230 -22.12 -9.35 8.38
CA PRO A 230 -23.41 -9.45 7.67
C PRO A 230 -24.02 -10.86 7.62
N GLY A 231 -23.24 -11.90 7.95
CA GLY A 231 -23.63 -13.28 7.76
C GLY A 231 -23.14 -13.89 6.44
N LEU A 232 -23.40 -15.20 6.28
CA LEU A 232 -23.01 -15.96 5.08
C LEU A 232 -24.19 -16.78 4.50
N ALA A 233 -25.41 -16.60 5.00
CA ALA A 233 -26.58 -17.17 4.38
C ALA A 233 -26.85 -16.48 3.02
N ASP A 234 -27.50 -17.15 2.10
CA ASP A 234 -27.67 -16.63 0.71
C ASP A 234 -28.30 -15.23 0.68
N HIS A 235 -29.22 -14.94 1.58
CA HIS A 235 -29.88 -13.64 1.70
C HIS A 235 -28.97 -12.55 2.32
N ASP A 236 -27.91 -12.92 3.03
CA ASP A 236 -26.93 -12.00 3.62
C ASP A 236 -25.88 -11.59 2.61
N LEU A 237 -25.67 -12.39 1.56
CA LEU A 237 -24.64 -12.16 0.57
C LEU A 237 -25.00 -11.00 -0.36
N TYR A 238 -24.00 -10.29 -0.84
CA TYR A 238 -24.13 -9.35 -1.93
C TYR A 238 -24.32 -10.13 -3.25
N GLU A 239 -25.42 -9.88 -3.95
CA GLU A 239 -25.82 -10.63 -5.16
C GLU A 239 -25.87 -12.17 -4.95
N GLY A 240 -26.16 -12.64 -3.75
CA GLY A 240 -26.20 -14.08 -3.41
C GLY A 240 -24.86 -14.80 -3.56
N ARG A 241 -23.72 -14.08 -3.65
CA ARG A 241 -22.42 -14.64 -4.02
C ARG A 241 -21.26 -14.16 -3.16
N ASP A 242 -21.17 -12.87 -2.92
CA ASP A 242 -20.02 -12.25 -2.28
C ASP A 242 -20.31 -11.86 -0.84
N LEU A 243 -19.29 -11.80 0.00
CA LEU A 243 -19.42 -11.17 1.32
C LEU A 243 -19.90 -9.72 1.12
N ARG A 244 -21.00 -9.38 1.79
CA ARG A 244 -21.57 -8.02 1.73
C ARG A 244 -20.64 -7.03 2.45
N PRO A 245 -20.18 -5.96 1.80
CA PRO A 245 -19.41 -4.94 2.50
C PRO A 245 -20.30 -4.18 3.48
N THR A 246 -19.87 -4.09 4.73
CA THR A 246 -20.52 -3.31 5.80
C THR A 246 -19.71 -2.07 6.16
N ARG A 247 -18.49 -1.97 5.62
CA ARG A 247 -17.58 -0.85 5.89
C ARG A 247 -16.88 -0.40 4.61
N ASP A 248 -16.75 0.91 4.42
CA ASP A 248 -15.98 1.48 3.32
C ASP A 248 -14.50 1.56 3.72
N VAL A 249 -13.60 1.13 2.82
CA VAL A 249 -12.15 1.19 3.03
C VAL A 249 -11.67 2.64 3.24
N VAL A 250 -12.29 3.61 2.57
CA VAL A 250 -11.93 5.04 2.71
C VAL A 250 -12.23 5.53 4.13
N ALA A 251 -13.29 5.04 4.80
CA ALA A 251 -13.54 5.37 6.19
C ALA A 251 -12.39 4.93 7.11
N VAL A 252 -11.84 3.74 6.88
CA VAL A 252 -10.68 3.22 7.64
C VAL A 252 -9.44 4.07 7.35
N LEU A 253 -9.16 4.36 6.07
CA LEU A 253 -8.03 5.19 5.66
C LEU A 253 -8.12 6.62 6.21
N LYS A 254 -9.30 7.24 6.17
CA LYS A 254 -9.54 8.55 6.81
C LYS A 254 -9.26 8.51 8.32
N GLY A 255 -9.65 7.45 9.00
CA GLY A 255 -9.36 7.26 10.43
C GLY A 255 -7.86 7.20 10.70
N VAL A 256 -7.11 6.45 9.89
CA VAL A 256 -5.64 6.40 9.98
C VAL A 256 -5.04 7.79 9.79
N LEU A 257 -5.43 8.51 8.72
CA LEU A 257 -4.90 9.84 8.45
C LEU A 257 -5.26 10.86 9.55
N HIS A 258 -6.47 10.76 10.10
CA HIS A 258 -6.93 11.64 11.18
C HIS A 258 -6.16 11.40 12.48
N GLU A 259 -6.11 10.15 12.94
CA GLU A 259 -5.51 9.84 14.24
C GLU A 259 -3.98 9.79 14.20
N HIS A 260 -3.37 9.40 13.08
CA HIS A 260 -1.92 9.24 12.96
C HIS A 260 -1.21 10.48 12.40
N LEU A 261 -1.75 11.09 11.34
CA LEU A 261 -1.18 12.28 10.71
C LEU A 261 -1.90 13.59 11.14
N HIS A 262 -2.87 13.51 12.05
CA HIS A 262 -3.62 14.64 12.60
C HIS A 262 -4.34 15.49 11.55
N LEU A 263 -4.72 14.89 10.41
CA LEU A 263 -5.47 15.60 9.39
C LEU A 263 -6.86 15.99 9.91
N THR A 264 -7.21 17.25 9.71
CA THR A 264 -8.53 17.80 10.01
C THR A 264 -9.58 17.30 9.01
N GLU A 265 -10.87 17.41 9.34
CA GLU A 265 -11.95 17.04 8.40
C GLU A 265 -11.87 17.78 7.05
N PRO A 266 -11.59 19.11 6.97
CA PRO A 266 -11.37 19.77 5.68
C PRO A 266 -10.24 19.16 4.87
N GLN A 267 -9.11 18.86 5.50
CA GLN A 267 -7.96 18.21 4.86
C GLN A 267 -8.30 16.80 4.37
N LEU A 268 -9.02 16.01 5.15
CA LEU A 268 -9.53 14.70 4.73
C LEU A 268 -10.48 14.80 3.53
N ALA A 269 -11.27 15.88 3.45
CA ALA A 269 -12.14 16.13 2.31
C ALA A 269 -11.36 16.53 1.04
N GLU A 270 -10.19 17.14 1.17
CA GLU A 270 -9.25 17.39 0.06
C GLU A 270 -8.56 16.11 -0.39
N VAL A 271 -8.12 15.27 0.56
CA VAL A 271 -7.50 13.98 0.26
C VAL A 271 -8.48 13.03 -0.41
N PHE A 272 -9.75 12.99 0.03
CA PHE A 272 -10.80 12.12 -0.52
C PHE A 272 -12.02 12.93 -1.02
N PRO A 273 -11.89 13.68 -2.12
CA PRO A 273 -12.95 14.61 -2.56
C PRO A 273 -14.26 13.92 -2.96
N ALA A 274 -14.20 12.66 -3.41
CA ALA A 274 -15.38 11.86 -3.73
C ALA A 274 -16.11 11.32 -2.48
N HIS A 275 -15.46 11.34 -1.32
CA HIS A 275 -15.94 10.78 -0.05
C HIS A 275 -16.00 11.82 1.07
N ARG A 276 -16.28 13.09 0.73
CA ARG A 276 -16.29 14.21 1.71
C ARG A 276 -17.19 13.94 2.90
N ALA A 277 -18.39 13.44 2.65
CA ALA A 277 -19.40 13.18 3.68
C ALA A 277 -19.16 11.90 4.49
N LEU A 278 -18.23 11.04 4.06
CA LEU A 278 -17.92 9.79 4.75
C LEU A 278 -17.10 10.08 6.00
N ALA A 279 -17.65 9.73 7.16
CA ALA A 279 -16.96 9.92 8.44
C ALA A 279 -15.72 8.98 8.56
N PRO A 280 -14.64 9.45 9.20
CA PRO A 280 -13.49 8.60 9.50
C PRO A 280 -13.87 7.50 10.52
N GLN A 281 -13.24 6.33 10.38
CA GLN A 281 -13.28 5.31 11.43
C GLN A 281 -12.36 5.74 12.56
N LEU A 282 -12.89 5.90 13.75
CA LEU A 282 -12.12 6.30 14.93
C LEU A 282 -11.72 5.10 15.80
N GLU A 283 -10.92 5.39 16.84
CA GLU A 283 -10.39 4.43 17.81
C GLU A 283 -9.42 3.39 17.21
N ILE A 284 -8.59 3.83 16.26
CA ILE A 284 -7.55 3.02 15.62
C ILE A 284 -6.28 3.03 16.47
N LEU A 285 -5.86 4.21 16.95
CA LEU A 285 -4.67 4.38 17.77
C LEU A 285 -4.95 4.26 19.27
N SER A 286 -3.89 4.02 20.05
CA SER A 286 -3.91 3.87 21.51
C SER A 286 -3.74 5.20 22.23
#